data_6885c6ef5d50e3fbb09f719ffd0bb11b
#
_entry.id   6885c6ef5d50e3fbb09f719ffd0bb11b
#
_cell.length_a   1.000
_cell.length_b   1.000
_cell.length_c   1.000
_cell.angle_alpha   90.00
_cell.angle_beta   90.00
_cell.angle_gamma   90.00
#
_symmetry.space_group_name_H-M   'P 1'
#
loop_
_entity.id
_entity.type
_entity.pdbx_description
1 polymer ?
#
loop_
_entity_poly.entity_id
_entity_poly.type
_entity_poly.pdbx_seq_one_letter_code
_entity_poly.pdbx_strand_id
1 'polypeptide(L)'
;MTNTGVPPALKLTSEKLAGVHKIWLELAAGGIGPKREDVTPARLRGTMPWTFLIDIVGEDFRFRFAGDRIIQFMGRRLQGTKLSEFRGTPFFDGMHRFFSRGVETKTPLVSGPSPVTYPGKEHLEMEVMVLPLSEDGKTVVGFLGAFDTWQLGTHAPVR
;
A
#
# COMPACT_ATOMS: atom_id res chain seq x y z
N MET A 1 11.15 -3.83 -27.41
CA MET A 1 10.64 -2.79 -27.09
C MET A 1 11.41 -2.11 -26.18
N THR A 2 11.47 -1.11 -26.28
CA THR A 2 12.13 -0.47 -25.44
C THR A 2 11.41 0.16 -24.44
N ASN A 3 11.71 -0.15 -23.33
CA ASN A 3 11.16 0.53 -22.29
C ASN A 3 11.88 1.81 -22.10
N THR A 4 11.17 2.84 -22.17
CA THR A 4 11.74 4.16 -22.03
C THR A 4 11.99 4.53 -20.59
N GLY A 5 11.82 3.63 -19.66
CA GLY A 5 11.92 3.94 -18.27
C GLY A 5 10.63 4.39 -17.64
N VAL A 6 9.56 4.50 -18.44
CA VAL A 6 8.25 4.85 -17.89
C VAL A 6 7.58 3.57 -17.39
N PRO A 7 7.28 3.48 -16.10
CA PRO A 7 6.63 2.28 -15.60
C PRO A 7 5.23 2.14 -16.18
N PRO A 8 4.71 0.91 -16.29
CA PRO A 8 3.34 0.72 -16.73
C PRO A 8 2.39 1.45 -15.78
N ALA A 9 1.33 1.98 -16.34
CA ALA A 9 0.31 2.61 -15.52
C ALA A 9 -0.37 1.55 -14.67
N LEU A 10 -0.63 1.87 -13.41
CA LEU A 10 -1.40 1.00 -12.55
C LEU A 10 -2.87 1.11 -12.93
N LYS A 11 -3.55 -0.03 -12.91
CA LYS A 11 -4.99 -0.05 -13.14
C LYS A 11 -5.67 -0.04 -11.79
N LEU A 12 -6.19 1.11 -11.41
CA LEU A 12 -6.81 1.31 -10.11
C LEU A 12 -8.31 1.52 -10.29
N THR A 13 -9.10 0.89 -9.43
CA THR A 13 -10.53 1.12 -9.36
C THR A 13 -10.84 2.33 -8.48
N SER A 14 -10.06 2.51 -7.43
CA SER A 14 -10.30 3.55 -6.44
C SER A 14 -9.67 4.88 -6.83
N GLU A 15 -10.48 5.94 -6.82
CA GLU A 15 -9.94 7.29 -7.02
C GLU A 15 -9.07 7.73 -5.86
N LYS A 16 -9.36 7.20 -4.66
CA LYS A 16 -8.53 7.50 -3.49
C LYS A 16 -7.12 6.99 -3.69
N LEU A 17 -7.00 5.75 -4.19
CA LEU A 17 -5.69 5.17 -4.46
C LEU A 17 -5.00 5.88 -5.61
N ALA A 18 -5.75 6.27 -6.63
CA ALA A 18 -5.19 7.01 -7.76
C ALA A 18 -4.58 8.33 -7.29
N GLY A 19 -5.21 9.00 -6.33
CA GLY A 19 -4.68 10.24 -5.78
C GLY A 19 -3.36 10.02 -5.05
N VAL A 20 -3.26 8.96 -4.29
CA VAL A 20 -2.02 8.62 -3.58
C VAL A 20 -0.92 8.27 -4.57
N HIS A 21 -1.25 7.51 -5.60
CA HIS A 21 -0.29 7.14 -6.63
C HIS A 21 0.27 8.38 -7.34
N LYS A 22 -0.59 9.35 -7.62
CA LYS A 22 -0.16 10.59 -8.26
C LYS A 22 0.84 11.34 -7.39
N ILE A 23 0.58 11.43 -6.09
CA ILE A 23 1.51 12.09 -5.16
C ILE A 23 2.85 11.36 -5.17
N TRP A 24 2.81 10.03 -5.11
CA TRP A 24 4.03 9.23 -5.12
C TRP A 24 4.84 9.45 -6.40
N LEU A 25 4.16 9.50 -7.55
CA LEU A 25 4.85 9.73 -8.82
C LEU A 25 5.61 11.06 -8.81
N GLU A 26 4.99 12.09 -8.25
CA GLU A 26 5.63 13.39 -8.14
C GLU A 26 6.86 13.33 -7.24
N LEU A 27 6.74 12.64 -6.11
CA LEU A 27 7.84 12.53 -5.16
C LEU A 27 8.97 11.66 -5.68
N ALA A 28 8.65 10.60 -6.41
CA ALA A 28 9.64 9.66 -6.93
C ALA A 28 10.46 10.27 -8.07
N ALA A 29 9.88 11.22 -8.77
CA ALA A 29 10.55 11.98 -9.84
C ALA A 29 11.27 11.05 -10.84
N GLY A 30 10.63 9.93 -11.19
CA GLY A 30 11.18 8.98 -12.15
C GLY A 30 12.07 7.90 -11.56
N GLY A 31 12.41 7.98 -10.27
CA GLY A 31 13.19 6.95 -9.60
C GLY A 31 12.32 5.81 -9.09
N ILE A 32 12.92 4.85 -8.39
CA ILE A 32 12.16 3.71 -7.90
C ILE A 32 11.24 4.09 -6.72
N GLY A 33 11.56 5.18 -6.03
CA GLY A 33 10.69 5.70 -4.99
C GLY A 33 11.33 6.83 -4.23
N PRO A 34 10.53 7.64 -3.54
CA PRO A 34 11.05 8.73 -2.73
C PRO A 34 11.66 8.18 -1.44
N LYS A 35 12.42 9.04 -0.75
CA LYS A 35 12.94 8.71 0.56
C LYS A 35 11.80 8.79 1.58
N ARG A 36 11.95 8.06 2.68
CA ARG A 36 10.95 8.11 3.76
C ARG A 36 10.68 9.54 4.21
N GLU A 37 11.74 10.34 4.37
CA GLU A 37 11.60 11.70 4.88
C GLU A 37 10.80 12.61 3.96
N ASP A 38 10.68 12.26 2.68
CA ASP A 38 9.93 13.07 1.72
C ASP A 38 8.42 12.80 1.77
N VAL A 39 8.02 11.71 2.43
CA VAL A 39 6.62 11.36 2.54
C VAL A 39 6.09 11.93 3.85
N THR A 40 5.64 13.16 3.80
CA THR A 40 5.21 13.90 4.99
C THR A 40 3.69 14.09 4.96
N PRO A 41 3.09 14.40 6.11
CA PRO A 41 1.64 14.70 6.14
C PRO A 41 1.27 15.81 5.17
N ALA A 42 2.10 16.84 5.07
CA ALA A 42 1.81 17.94 4.16
C ALA A 42 1.80 17.47 2.69
N ARG A 43 2.71 16.55 2.34
CA ARG A 43 2.78 16.04 1.00
C ARG A 43 1.65 15.07 0.69
N LEU A 44 1.19 14.33 1.68
CA LEU A 44 0.09 13.38 1.49
C LEU A 44 -1.26 14.09 1.42
N ARG A 45 -1.36 15.32 1.93
CA ARG A 45 -2.55 16.16 1.81
C ARG A 45 -3.82 15.41 2.14
N GLY A 46 -4.78 15.45 2.39
CA GLY A 46 -6.02 14.78 2.71
C GLY A 46 -6.11 13.27 2.46
N THR A 47 -5.03 12.61 2.02
CA THR A 47 -5.08 11.17 1.76
C THR A 47 -4.70 10.33 2.97
N MET A 48 -4.22 10.94 4.05
CA MET A 48 -3.71 10.19 5.19
C MET A 48 -4.68 9.17 5.78
N PRO A 49 -6.00 9.42 5.85
CA PRO A 49 -6.90 8.45 6.50
C PRO A 49 -6.84 7.05 5.91
N TRP A 50 -6.53 6.89 4.61
CA TRP A 50 -6.50 5.58 3.98
C TRP A 50 -5.10 5.19 3.51
N THR A 51 -4.06 5.84 4.04
CA THR A 51 -2.68 5.50 3.72
C THR A 51 -2.01 4.84 4.90
N PHE A 52 -0.94 4.11 4.61
CA PHE A 52 -0.07 3.55 5.63
C PHE A 52 1.37 3.60 5.15
N LEU A 53 2.29 3.55 6.11
CA LEU A 53 3.71 3.47 5.80
C LEU A 53 4.25 2.20 6.43
N ILE A 54 5.01 1.45 5.63
CA ILE A 54 5.60 0.19 6.04
C ILE A 54 7.11 0.31 5.98
N ASP A 55 7.77 -0.18 7.02
CA ASP A 55 9.22 -0.38 7.00
C ASP A 55 9.50 -1.86 6.82
N ILE A 56 10.51 -2.17 6.03
CA ILE A 56 10.99 -3.53 5.86
C ILE A 56 11.97 -3.82 7.00
N VAL A 57 11.72 -4.87 7.76
CA VAL A 57 12.55 -5.25 8.90
C VAL A 57 12.94 -6.72 8.72
N GLY A 58 14.08 -6.96 8.04
CA GLY A 58 14.46 -8.32 7.67
C GLY A 58 13.46 -8.91 6.70
N GLU A 59 12.85 -10.03 7.09
CA GLU A 59 11.82 -10.67 6.27
C GLU A 59 10.42 -10.30 6.73
N ASP A 60 10.31 -9.32 7.61
CA ASP A 60 9.05 -8.88 8.17
C ASP A 60 8.77 -7.44 7.76
N PHE A 61 7.58 -6.97 8.08
CA PHE A 61 7.13 -5.62 7.72
C PHE A 61 6.51 -4.99 8.96
N ARG A 62 6.88 -3.74 9.22
CA ARG A 62 6.37 -3.04 10.40
C ARG A 62 5.61 -1.81 9.98
N PHE A 63 4.44 -1.60 10.57
CA PHE A 63 3.68 -0.38 10.31
C PHE A 63 4.33 0.78 11.03
N ARG A 64 4.85 1.73 10.26
CA ARG A 64 5.38 2.99 10.81
C ARG A 64 4.22 3.94 11.09
N PHE A 65 3.21 3.91 10.22
CA PHE A 65 2.06 4.78 10.31
C PHE A 65 0.87 4.06 9.66
N ALA A 66 -0.32 4.30 10.21
CA ALA A 66 -1.55 3.84 9.59
C ALA A 66 -2.61 4.92 9.83
N GLY A 67 -3.32 5.29 8.77
CA GLY A 67 -4.36 6.29 8.86
C GLY A 67 -5.60 5.78 9.59
N ASP A 68 -6.49 6.71 9.94
CA ASP A 68 -7.64 6.37 10.77
C ASP A 68 -8.56 5.35 10.15
N ARG A 69 -8.76 5.37 8.83
CA ARG A 69 -9.61 4.38 8.19
C ARG A 69 -9.04 2.98 8.26
N ILE A 70 -7.71 2.88 8.22
CA ILE A 70 -7.05 1.59 8.33
C ILE A 70 -7.16 1.06 9.75
N ILE A 71 -6.97 1.94 10.74
CA ILE A 71 -7.10 1.57 12.14
C ILE A 71 -8.52 1.11 12.42
N GLN A 72 -9.54 1.82 11.91
CA GLN A 72 -10.93 1.42 12.07
C GLN A 72 -11.20 0.07 11.42
N PHE A 73 -10.67 -0.15 10.22
CA PHE A 73 -10.85 -1.41 9.52
C PHE A 73 -10.23 -2.57 10.29
N MET A 74 -9.00 -2.39 10.77
CA MET A 74 -8.29 -3.45 11.48
C MET A 74 -8.78 -3.61 12.93
N GLY A 75 -9.41 -2.59 13.48
CA GLY A 75 -9.95 -2.65 14.84
C GLY A 75 -8.89 -2.52 15.92
N ARG A 76 -7.69 -2.04 15.59
CA ARG A 76 -6.61 -1.91 16.56
C ARG A 76 -5.59 -0.89 16.07
N ARG A 77 -4.78 -0.42 17.00
CA ARG A 77 -3.65 0.44 16.63
C ARG A 77 -2.62 -0.40 15.92
N LEU A 78 -2.02 0.17 14.88
CA LEU A 78 -1.06 -0.55 14.06
C LEU A 78 0.36 -0.01 14.15
N GLN A 79 0.54 1.25 14.56
CA GLN A 79 1.86 1.83 14.61
C GLN A 79 2.78 0.98 15.48
N GLY A 80 3.91 0.55 14.92
CA GLY A 80 4.85 -0.32 15.60
C GLY A 80 4.53 -1.81 15.50
N THR A 81 3.33 -2.15 14.99
CA THR A 81 2.92 -3.56 14.86
C THR A 81 3.61 -4.18 13.64
N LYS A 82 4.11 -5.39 13.80
CA LYS A 82 4.68 -6.14 12.68
C LYS A 82 3.62 -7.00 12.03
N LEU A 83 3.74 -7.18 10.72
CA LEU A 83 2.80 -8.03 9.99
C LEU A 83 2.80 -9.45 10.55
N SER A 84 3.94 -9.93 11.03
CA SER A 84 4.06 -11.28 11.61
C SER A 84 3.16 -11.49 12.82
N GLU A 85 2.65 -10.43 13.44
CA GLU A 85 1.71 -10.61 14.55
C GLU A 85 0.38 -11.15 14.07
N PHE A 86 0.12 -11.14 12.77
CA PHE A 86 -1.08 -11.74 12.18
C PHE A 86 -0.79 -13.13 11.60
N ARG A 87 0.38 -13.70 11.89
CA ARG A 87 0.78 -15.00 11.35
C ARG A 87 -0.24 -16.06 11.75
N GLY A 88 -0.48 -16.98 10.83
CA GLY A 88 -1.48 -18.02 11.04
C GLY A 88 -2.85 -17.68 10.49
N THR A 89 -2.98 -16.56 9.80
CA THR A 89 -4.25 -16.17 9.18
C THR A 89 -4.07 -16.03 7.66
N PRO A 90 -5.13 -16.23 6.88
CA PRO A 90 -5.06 -15.97 5.44
C PRO A 90 -4.68 -14.52 5.13
N PHE A 91 -5.05 -13.60 6.01
CA PHE A 91 -4.71 -12.19 5.84
C PHE A 91 -3.18 -12.01 5.84
N PHE A 92 -2.49 -12.64 6.80
CA PHE A 92 -1.03 -12.57 6.85
C PHE A 92 -0.42 -13.14 5.58
N ASP A 93 -0.89 -14.32 5.17
CA ASP A 93 -0.30 -15.01 4.00
C ASP A 93 -0.41 -14.12 2.76
N GLY A 94 -1.56 -13.53 2.52
CA GLY A 94 -1.78 -12.68 1.36
C GLY A 94 -0.97 -11.40 1.40
N MET A 95 -0.97 -10.71 2.54
CA MET A 95 -0.25 -9.45 2.66
C MET A 95 1.26 -9.65 2.61
N HIS A 96 1.76 -10.70 3.26
CA HIS A 96 3.18 -10.99 3.25
C HIS A 96 3.66 -11.27 1.83
N ARG A 97 2.90 -12.06 1.08
CA ARG A 97 3.23 -12.37 -0.30
C ARG A 97 3.21 -11.10 -1.15
N PHE A 98 2.21 -10.25 -0.96
CA PHE A 98 2.06 -9.03 -1.73
C PHE A 98 3.22 -8.06 -1.45
N PHE A 99 3.52 -7.83 -0.18
CA PHE A 99 4.63 -6.95 0.20
C PHE A 99 5.98 -7.51 -0.29
N SER A 100 6.17 -8.81 -0.15
CA SER A 100 7.42 -9.44 -0.61
C SER A 100 7.60 -9.27 -2.11
N ARG A 101 6.51 -9.38 -2.86
CA ARG A 101 6.57 -9.16 -4.30
C ARG A 101 6.98 -7.71 -4.61
N GLY A 102 6.48 -6.76 -3.82
CA GLY A 102 6.86 -5.35 -3.99
C GLY A 102 8.34 -5.12 -3.77
N VAL A 103 8.93 -5.84 -2.80
CA VAL A 103 10.37 -5.75 -2.55
C VAL A 103 11.14 -6.26 -3.76
N GLU A 104 10.68 -7.37 -4.34
CA GLU A 104 11.38 -7.98 -5.47
C GLU A 104 11.26 -7.17 -6.75
N THR A 105 10.06 -6.69 -7.05
CA THR A 105 9.83 -6.00 -8.32
C THR A 105 10.28 -4.56 -8.31
N LYS A 106 10.37 -3.96 -7.13
CA LYS A 106 10.76 -2.54 -6.97
C LYS A 106 9.90 -1.60 -7.78
N THR A 107 8.64 -1.99 -7.99
CA THR A 107 7.68 -1.18 -8.73
C THR A 107 6.36 -1.12 -7.99
N PRO A 108 5.54 -0.10 -8.24
CA PRO A 108 4.20 -0.06 -7.65
C PRO A 108 3.40 -1.30 -7.99
N LEU A 109 2.67 -1.81 -7.01
CA LEU A 109 1.79 -2.96 -7.19
C LEU A 109 0.41 -2.65 -6.62
N VAL A 110 -0.60 -3.26 -7.23
CA VAL A 110 -1.97 -3.18 -6.75
C VAL A 110 -2.55 -4.58 -6.71
N SER A 111 -3.37 -4.86 -5.71
CA SER A 111 -4.08 -6.12 -5.58
C SER A 111 -5.56 -5.82 -5.38
N GLY A 112 -6.41 -6.55 -6.08
CA GLY A 112 -7.86 -6.39 -5.98
C GLY A 112 -8.42 -5.46 -7.04
N PRO A 113 -9.72 -5.11 -6.95
CA PRO A 113 -10.62 -5.44 -5.82
C PRO A 113 -10.85 -6.93 -5.67
N SER A 114 -10.79 -7.39 -4.45
CA SER A 114 -11.01 -8.81 -4.14
C SER A 114 -11.55 -8.94 -2.72
N PRO A 115 -12.23 -10.06 -2.40
CA PRO A 115 -12.77 -10.24 -1.07
C PRO A 115 -11.69 -10.13 0.02
N VAL A 116 -12.07 -9.50 1.12
CA VAL A 116 -11.17 -9.32 2.24
C VAL A 116 -11.01 -10.63 2.99
N THR A 117 -9.76 -10.93 3.39
CA THR A 117 -9.47 -12.13 4.17
C THR A 117 -9.26 -11.85 5.65
N TYR A 118 -9.37 -10.59 6.06
CA TYR A 118 -9.22 -10.23 7.46
C TYR A 118 -10.47 -10.68 8.24
N PRO A 119 -10.30 -11.40 9.38
CA PRO A 119 -11.44 -11.96 10.11
C PRO A 119 -12.46 -10.89 10.47
N GLY A 120 -13.73 -11.20 10.20
CA GLY A 120 -14.84 -10.28 10.49
C GLY A 120 -15.13 -9.28 9.39
N LYS A 121 -14.31 -9.22 8.36
CA LYS A 121 -14.47 -8.26 7.26
C LYS A 121 -14.73 -8.93 5.91
N GLU A 122 -15.08 -10.22 5.93
CA GLU A 122 -15.26 -11.00 4.71
C GLU A 122 -16.41 -10.51 3.83
N HIS A 123 -17.27 -9.67 4.38
CA HIS A 123 -18.37 -9.07 3.61
C HIS A 123 -17.93 -7.88 2.76
N LEU A 124 -16.65 -7.57 2.78
CA LEU A 124 -16.10 -6.43 2.04
C LEU A 124 -15.16 -6.91 0.93
N GLU A 125 -15.00 -6.05 -0.06
CA GLU A 125 -13.92 -6.16 -1.05
C GLU A 125 -12.92 -5.06 -0.80
N MET A 126 -11.66 -5.31 -1.15
CA MET A 126 -10.58 -4.37 -0.91
C MET A 126 -9.68 -4.27 -2.13
N GLU A 127 -9.24 -3.06 -2.40
CA GLU A 127 -8.12 -2.81 -3.32
C GLU A 127 -7.01 -2.24 -2.47
N VAL A 128 -5.80 -2.78 -2.60
CA VAL A 128 -4.64 -2.33 -1.83
C VAL A 128 -3.49 -2.07 -2.79
N MET A 129 -2.73 -1.02 -2.49
CA MET A 129 -1.63 -0.59 -3.33
C MET A 129 -0.41 -0.38 -2.46
N VAL A 130 0.77 -0.78 -2.94
CA VAL A 130 2.04 -0.45 -2.29
C VAL A 130 2.96 0.21 -3.30
N LEU A 131 3.62 1.26 -2.85
CA LEU A 131 4.49 2.10 -3.66
C LEU A 131 5.85 2.14 -2.99
N PRO A 132 6.92 1.76 -3.69
CA PRO A 132 8.25 1.64 -3.06
C PRO A 132 8.80 2.95 -2.50
N LEU A 133 9.54 2.82 -1.40
CA LEU A 133 10.35 3.87 -0.84
C LEU A 133 11.81 3.43 -0.90
N SER A 134 12.70 4.35 -1.22
CA SER A 134 14.12 4.02 -1.35
C SER A 134 14.98 5.18 -0.89
N GLU A 135 16.04 4.86 -0.13
CA GLU A 135 16.97 5.88 0.32
C GLU A 135 18.11 6.08 -0.66
N ASP A 136 18.46 5.03 -1.40
CA ASP A 136 19.61 5.04 -2.30
C ASP A 136 19.27 4.93 -3.79
N GLY A 137 17.98 4.84 -4.11
CA GLY A 137 17.53 4.69 -5.49
C GLY A 137 17.72 3.29 -6.05
N LYS A 138 18.11 2.33 -5.23
CA LYS A 138 18.40 0.96 -5.68
C LYS A 138 17.67 -0.08 -4.84
N THR A 139 17.54 0.16 -3.55
CA THR A 139 16.99 -0.80 -2.61
C THR A 139 15.68 -0.28 -2.05
N VAL A 140 14.67 -1.13 -2.02
CA VAL A 140 13.38 -0.79 -1.41
C VAL A 140 13.50 -0.99 0.09
N VAL A 141 13.21 0.06 0.87
CA VAL A 141 13.33 0.02 2.33
C VAL A 141 11.98 0.05 3.01
N GLY A 142 10.92 0.24 2.24
CA GLY A 142 9.58 0.29 2.77
C GLY A 142 8.61 0.66 1.68
N PHE A 143 7.36 0.93 2.10
CA PHE A 143 6.29 1.29 1.15
C PHE A 143 5.42 2.40 1.70
N LEU A 144 4.97 3.24 0.79
CA LEU A 144 3.78 4.05 1.00
C LEU A 144 2.63 3.20 0.46
N GLY A 145 1.67 2.89 1.29
CA GLY A 145 0.54 2.08 0.88
C GLY A 145 -0.78 2.81 1.05
N ALA A 146 -1.81 2.26 0.44
CA ALA A 146 -3.16 2.77 0.59
C ALA A 146 -4.15 1.65 0.30
N PHE A 147 -5.34 1.75 0.89
CA PHE A 147 -6.38 0.80 0.58
C PHE A 147 -7.74 1.49 0.53
N ASP A 148 -8.67 0.85 -0.17
CA ASP A 148 -10.05 1.27 -0.20
C ASP A 148 -10.92 0.01 -0.15
N THR A 149 -12.15 0.15 0.35
CA THR A 149 -13.03 -0.99 0.54
C THR A 149 -14.43 -0.66 0.06
N TRP A 150 -15.16 -1.72 -0.30
CA TRP A 150 -16.54 -1.64 -0.73
C TRP A 150 -17.31 -2.84 -0.16
N GLN A 151 -18.63 -2.75 -0.15
CA GLN A 151 -19.44 -3.93 0.13
C GLN A 151 -19.18 -4.94 -0.97
N LEU A 152 -19.06 -6.21 -0.59
CA LEU A 152 -18.80 -7.28 -1.55
C LEU A 152 -19.85 -7.27 -2.65
N GLY A 153 -19.37 -7.29 -3.89
CA GLY A 153 -20.26 -7.32 -5.05
C GLY A 153 -20.86 -5.98 -5.45
N THR A 154 -20.55 -4.91 -4.74
CA THR A 154 -21.13 -3.62 -5.05
C THR A 154 -20.16 -2.61 -5.59
N HIS A 155 -18.87 -2.94 -5.60
CA HIS A 155 -17.91 -1.95 -6.08
C HIS A 155 -18.19 -1.70 -7.56
N ALA A 156 -18.19 -0.44 -7.91
CA ALA A 156 -18.38 -0.02 -9.28
C ALA A 156 -17.21 0.84 -9.62
N PRO A 157 -17.01 1.13 -10.90
CA PRO A 157 -15.96 2.08 -11.26
C PRO A 157 -16.13 3.32 -10.42
N VAL A 158 -15.03 3.85 -9.93
CA VAL A 158 -15.07 5.00 -9.08
C VAL A 158 -15.54 6.18 -9.88
N ARG A 159 -16.45 6.95 -9.31
CA ARG A 159 -17.00 8.13 -9.96
C ARG A 159 -16.36 9.37 -9.42
#